data_d4bee172270b85a8031fc4a7f13d6a80
#
_entry.id   d4bee172270b85a8031fc4a7f13d6a80
#
_cell.length_a   1.000
_cell.length_b   1.000
_cell.length_c   1.000
_cell.angle_alpha   90.00
_cell.angle_beta   90.00
_cell.angle_gamma   90.00
#
_symmetry.space_group_name_H-M   'P 1'
#
loop_
_entity.id
_entity.type
_entity.pdbx_description
1 polymer ?
#
loop_
_entity_poly.entity_id
_entity_poly.type
_entity_poly.pdbx_seq_one_letter_code
_entity_poly.pdbx_strand_id
1 'polypeptide(L)'
;MKAAEMIVASLGDSGKLMFCGNGGSAGDSQHLAAEFVATLDHRRPRHGLAALALTTDTSFLTAYANDFGFEGVFARQVETLGRPGDVLVAISTSGNSGNVVAACKAARDKGIRICAMTGEGGSQLADHADVLLAVPSKVTMHIQ
;
A
#
# COMPACT_ATOMS: atom_id res chain seq x y z
N MET A 1 15.09 -7.79 -3.33
CA MET A 1 14.73 -8.78 -4.37
C MET A 1 13.31 -9.30 -4.17
N LYS A 2 12.95 -9.93 -3.06
CA LYS A 2 11.60 -10.52 -2.85
C LYS A 2 10.41 -9.61 -3.14
N ALA A 3 10.46 -8.31 -2.75
CA ALA A 3 9.37 -7.37 -3.02
C ALA A 3 9.21 -7.11 -4.53
N ALA A 4 10.32 -6.90 -5.24
CA ALA A 4 10.30 -6.69 -6.69
C ALA A 4 9.77 -7.93 -7.43
N GLU A 5 10.21 -9.11 -7.04
CA GLU A 5 9.73 -10.38 -7.61
C GLU A 5 8.22 -10.56 -7.43
N MET A 6 7.71 -10.24 -6.23
CA MET A 6 6.28 -10.30 -5.92
C MET A 6 5.47 -9.31 -6.78
N ILE A 7 5.95 -8.07 -6.93
CA ILE A 7 5.31 -7.02 -7.74
C ILE A 7 5.33 -7.40 -9.22
N VAL A 8 6.47 -7.83 -9.74
CA VAL A 8 6.61 -8.25 -11.15
C VAL A 8 5.69 -9.42 -11.48
N ALA A 9 5.62 -10.42 -10.59
CA ALA A 9 4.72 -11.56 -10.79
C ALA A 9 3.25 -11.11 -10.84
N SER A 10 2.82 -10.24 -9.90
CA SER A 10 1.45 -9.73 -9.88
C SER A 10 1.11 -8.98 -11.18
N LEU A 11 1.94 -8.03 -11.57
CA LEU A 11 1.72 -7.22 -12.77
C LEU A 11 1.80 -8.06 -14.06
N GLY A 12 2.64 -9.09 -14.10
CA GLY A 12 2.74 -10.04 -15.22
C GLY A 12 1.49 -10.88 -15.38
N ASP A 13 0.80 -11.18 -14.29
CA ASP A 13 -0.46 -11.95 -14.27
C ASP A 13 -1.71 -11.04 -14.32
N SER A 14 -1.57 -9.81 -14.81
CA SER A 14 -2.66 -8.82 -14.91
C SER A 14 -3.25 -8.37 -13.57
N GLY A 15 -2.51 -8.53 -12.48
CA GLY A 15 -2.81 -7.94 -11.18
C GLY A 15 -2.50 -6.44 -11.14
N LYS A 16 -2.84 -5.81 -10.03
CA LYS A 16 -2.56 -4.39 -9.77
C LYS A 16 -1.89 -4.18 -8.43
N LEU A 17 -1.29 -3.02 -8.26
CA LEU A 17 -0.75 -2.55 -7.00
C LEU A 17 -1.73 -1.58 -6.35
N MET A 18 -1.94 -1.73 -5.05
CA MET A 18 -2.71 -0.80 -4.23
C MET A 18 -1.78 -0.27 -3.14
N PHE A 19 -1.74 1.06 -2.99
CA PHE A 19 -0.87 1.71 -2.01
C PHE A 19 -1.72 2.40 -0.94
N CYS A 20 -1.38 2.24 0.33
CA CYS A 20 -2.03 2.95 1.43
C CYS A 20 -1.04 3.39 2.50
N GLY A 21 -1.36 4.49 3.17
CA GLY A 21 -0.59 5.08 4.24
C GLY A 21 -1.19 6.42 4.66
N ASN A 22 -0.70 6.99 5.76
CA ASN A 22 -1.21 8.25 6.32
C ASN A 22 -0.17 9.37 6.20
N GLY A 23 -0.61 10.62 6.10
CA GLY A 23 0.28 11.79 6.10
C GLY A 23 1.33 11.75 5.00
N GLY A 24 2.62 11.76 5.35
CA GLY A 24 3.71 11.62 4.38
C GLY A 24 3.65 10.29 3.64
N SER A 25 3.31 9.20 4.32
CA SER A 25 3.11 7.89 3.67
C SER A 25 1.91 7.86 2.71
N ALA A 26 0.93 8.76 2.86
CA ALA A 26 -0.10 8.96 1.84
C ALA A 26 0.48 9.65 0.59
N GLY A 27 1.36 10.63 0.79
CA GLY A 27 2.13 11.25 -0.31
C GLY A 27 2.98 10.24 -1.06
N ASP A 28 3.72 9.38 -0.34
CA ASP A 28 4.51 8.28 -0.92
C ASP A 28 3.63 7.31 -1.72
N SER A 29 2.46 6.96 -1.17
CA SER A 29 1.49 6.09 -1.86
C SER A 29 1.05 6.66 -3.20
N GLN A 30 0.78 7.98 -3.26
CA GLN A 30 0.38 8.66 -4.49
C GLN A 30 1.54 8.74 -5.48
N HIS A 31 2.73 9.10 -5.00
CA HIS A 31 3.92 9.20 -5.84
C HIS A 31 4.27 7.85 -6.48
N LEU A 32 4.34 6.80 -5.67
CA LEU A 32 4.62 5.45 -6.16
C LEU A 32 3.57 4.98 -7.18
N ALA A 33 2.29 5.16 -6.89
CA ALA A 33 1.23 4.78 -7.83
C ALA A 33 1.38 5.53 -9.18
N ALA A 34 1.69 6.82 -9.14
CA ALA A 34 1.91 7.63 -10.35
C ALA A 34 3.10 7.14 -11.17
N GLU A 35 4.21 6.74 -10.52
CA GLU A 35 5.39 6.19 -11.20
C GLU A 35 5.09 4.86 -11.91
N PHE A 36 4.24 4.01 -11.34
CA PHE A 36 3.81 2.78 -12.00
C PHE A 36 2.87 3.06 -13.18
N VAL A 37 1.89 3.94 -13.02
CA VAL A 37 0.90 4.25 -14.07
C VAL A 37 1.53 5.03 -15.23
N ALA A 38 2.35 6.04 -14.94
CA ALA A 38 3.03 6.83 -15.96
C ALA A 38 4.37 6.18 -16.39
N THR A 39 5.47 6.63 -15.82
CA THR A 39 6.81 6.04 -16.01
C THR A 39 7.79 6.69 -15.04
N LEU A 40 8.71 5.94 -14.50
CA LEU A 40 9.78 6.43 -13.64
C LEU A 40 10.85 7.22 -14.44
N ASP A 41 11.17 6.77 -15.66
CA ASP A 41 12.16 7.41 -16.54
C ASP A 41 11.57 7.67 -17.93
N HIS A 42 11.25 8.93 -18.23
CA HIS A 42 10.69 9.35 -19.52
C HIS A 42 11.61 9.03 -20.74
N ARG A 43 12.90 8.78 -20.50
CA ARG A 43 13.85 8.36 -21.54
C ARG A 43 13.73 6.86 -21.87
N ARG A 44 13.02 6.12 -21.04
CA ARG A 44 12.73 4.69 -21.19
C ARG A 44 11.23 4.45 -21.11
N PRO A 45 10.47 4.93 -22.10
CA PRO A 45 9.02 4.81 -22.08
C PRO A 45 8.59 3.34 -22.09
N ARG A 46 7.56 3.04 -21.32
CA ARG A 46 6.90 1.74 -21.25
C ARG A 46 5.39 1.91 -21.18
N HIS A 47 4.65 0.84 -21.39
CA HIS A 47 3.23 0.83 -21.08
C HIS A 47 2.98 1.09 -19.58
N GLY A 48 1.86 1.73 -19.27
CA GLY A 48 1.41 1.93 -17.90
C GLY A 48 1.20 0.58 -17.20
N LEU A 49 1.53 0.52 -15.91
CA LEU A 49 1.32 -0.64 -15.05
C LEU A 49 0.17 -0.34 -14.09
N ALA A 50 -0.70 -1.33 -13.85
CA ALA A 50 -1.90 -1.13 -13.05
C ALA A 50 -1.54 -0.84 -11.58
N ALA A 51 -1.78 0.39 -11.15
CA ALA A 51 -1.52 0.82 -9.79
C ALA A 51 -2.49 1.93 -9.36
N LEU A 52 -2.83 1.98 -8.08
CA LEU A 52 -3.64 3.06 -7.51
C LEU A 52 -3.25 3.35 -6.06
N ALA A 53 -3.35 4.61 -5.66
CA ALA A 53 -3.25 5.03 -4.27
C ALA A 53 -4.66 5.09 -3.66
N LEU A 54 -4.87 4.41 -2.54
CA LEU A 54 -6.14 4.41 -1.79
C LEU A 54 -6.34 5.71 -0.98
N THR A 55 -5.50 6.70 -1.23
CA THR A 55 -5.39 7.95 -0.48
C THR A 55 -5.88 9.18 -1.26
N THR A 56 -6.49 9.01 -2.43
CA THR A 56 -6.77 10.10 -3.36
C THR A 56 -8.24 10.46 -3.53
N ASP A 57 -9.16 9.53 -3.36
CA ASP A 57 -10.60 9.81 -3.47
C ASP A 57 -11.10 10.51 -2.20
N THR A 58 -11.07 11.85 -2.22
CA THR A 58 -11.47 12.66 -1.07
C THR A 58 -12.96 12.53 -0.73
N SER A 59 -13.82 12.30 -1.72
CA SER A 59 -15.25 12.08 -1.48
C SER A 59 -15.47 10.79 -0.71
N PHE A 60 -14.83 9.69 -1.14
CA PHE A 60 -14.89 8.43 -0.42
C PHE A 60 -14.29 8.54 0.99
N LEU A 61 -13.05 9.07 1.10
CA LEU A 61 -12.34 9.15 2.38
C LEU A 61 -13.11 9.94 3.42
N THR A 62 -13.68 11.09 3.03
CA THR A 62 -14.41 11.96 3.96
C THR A 62 -15.79 11.38 4.33
N ALA A 63 -16.56 10.88 3.36
CA ALA A 63 -17.85 10.28 3.63
C ALA A 63 -17.71 9.02 4.49
N TYR A 64 -16.83 8.09 4.10
CA TYR A 64 -16.64 6.85 4.86
C TYR A 64 -16.13 7.11 6.28
N ALA A 65 -15.15 8.03 6.44
CA ALA A 65 -14.64 8.38 7.75
C ALA A 65 -15.71 9.02 8.65
N ASN A 66 -16.59 9.85 8.09
CA ASN A 66 -17.71 10.47 8.82
C ASN A 66 -18.74 9.44 9.29
N ASP A 67 -19.07 8.45 8.45
CA ASP A 67 -20.17 7.53 8.70
C ASP A 67 -19.74 6.28 9.48
N PHE A 68 -18.52 5.78 9.23
CA PHE A 68 -18.02 4.49 9.73
C PHE A 68 -16.69 4.59 10.50
N GLY A 69 -16.07 5.75 10.53
CA GLY A 69 -14.78 5.98 11.18
C GLY A 69 -13.57 5.82 10.24
N PHE A 70 -12.47 6.48 10.61
CA PHE A 70 -11.26 6.55 9.79
C PHE A 70 -10.50 5.20 9.71
N GLU A 71 -10.74 4.30 10.65
CA GLU A 71 -10.02 3.02 10.70
C GLU A 71 -10.32 2.12 9.49
N GLY A 72 -11.52 2.19 8.94
CA GLY A 72 -11.95 1.34 7.82
C GLY A 72 -11.66 1.89 6.42
N VAL A 73 -11.13 3.12 6.29
CA VAL A 73 -11.05 3.82 4.99
C VAL A 73 -10.22 3.09 3.93
N PHE A 74 -9.16 2.42 4.31
CA PHE A 74 -8.35 1.63 3.36
C PHE A 74 -8.88 0.21 3.22
N ALA A 75 -9.31 -0.41 4.31
CA ALA A 75 -9.86 -1.77 4.30
C ALA A 75 -11.07 -1.87 3.35
N ARG A 76 -12.01 -0.93 3.41
CA ARG A 76 -13.19 -0.90 2.52
C ARG A 76 -12.80 -0.83 1.04
N GLN A 77 -11.80 -0.05 0.69
CA GLN A 77 -11.32 0.02 -0.68
C GLN A 77 -10.64 -1.29 -1.12
N VAL A 78 -9.83 -1.91 -0.25
CA VAL A 78 -9.24 -3.24 -0.51
C VAL A 78 -10.32 -4.29 -0.71
N GLU A 79 -11.35 -4.34 0.14
CA GLU A 79 -12.50 -5.25 0.02
C GLU A 79 -13.21 -5.08 -1.33
N THR A 80 -13.40 -3.84 -1.77
CA THR A 80 -14.19 -3.52 -2.96
C THR A 80 -13.39 -3.69 -4.25
N LEU A 81 -12.15 -3.20 -4.30
CA LEU A 81 -11.34 -3.07 -5.51
C LEU A 81 -10.33 -4.20 -5.67
N GLY A 82 -9.93 -4.82 -4.55
CA GLY A 82 -8.90 -5.84 -4.54
C GLY A 82 -9.37 -7.20 -5.05
N ARG A 83 -8.47 -7.92 -5.70
CA ARG A 83 -8.68 -9.29 -6.22
C ARG A 83 -7.50 -10.18 -5.87
N PRO A 84 -7.67 -11.50 -5.79
CA PRO A 84 -6.54 -12.43 -5.70
C PRO A 84 -5.53 -12.18 -6.83
N GLY A 85 -4.26 -12.20 -6.49
CA GLY A 85 -3.18 -11.88 -7.44
C GLY A 85 -2.70 -10.43 -7.38
N ASP A 86 -3.47 -9.51 -6.79
CA ASP A 86 -3.02 -8.13 -6.52
C ASP A 86 -1.95 -8.08 -5.41
N VAL A 87 -1.32 -6.92 -5.26
CA VAL A 87 -0.41 -6.62 -4.14
C VAL A 87 -0.87 -5.36 -3.43
N LEU A 88 -0.99 -5.43 -2.11
CA LEU A 88 -1.13 -4.26 -1.23
C LEU A 88 0.27 -3.83 -0.75
N VAL A 89 0.65 -2.59 -1.03
CA VAL A 89 1.82 -1.94 -0.45
C VAL A 89 1.34 -1.07 0.71
N ALA A 90 1.59 -1.53 1.92
CA ALA A 90 1.11 -0.93 3.17
C ALA A 90 2.24 -0.13 3.82
N ILE A 91 2.11 1.20 3.89
CA ILE A 91 3.16 2.10 4.36
C ILE A 91 2.78 2.70 5.71
N SER A 92 3.58 2.42 6.75
CA SER A 92 3.42 3.00 8.07
C SER A 92 4.76 3.05 8.80
N THR A 93 5.25 4.23 9.12
CA THR A 93 6.56 4.41 9.78
C THR A 93 6.62 3.70 11.13
N SER A 94 5.52 3.68 11.89
CA SER A 94 5.40 2.93 13.15
C SER A 94 5.07 1.44 12.94
N GLY A 95 4.54 1.09 11.77
CA GLY A 95 4.00 -0.24 11.48
C GLY A 95 2.74 -0.60 12.29
N ASN A 96 2.10 0.39 12.96
CA ASN A 96 0.98 0.16 13.88
C ASN A 96 -0.24 1.04 13.61
N SER A 97 -0.32 1.73 12.46
CA SER A 97 -1.48 2.54 12.10
C SER A 97 -2.72 1.67 11.91
N GLY A 98 -3.77 1.86 12.71
CA GLY A 98 -4.96 1.00 12.75
C GLY A 98 -5.61 0.79 11.39
N ASN A 99 -5.81 1.86 10.63
CA ASN A 99 -6.40 1.78 9.29
C ASN A 99 -5.53 1.01 8.27
N VAL A 100 -4.20 1.10 8.38
CA VAL A 100 -3.28 0.35 7.51
C VAL A 100 -3.27 -1.13 7.92
N VAL A 101 -3.30 -1.43 9.23
CA VAL A 101 -3.43 -2.80 9.75
C VAL A 101 -4.75 -3.43 9.31
N ALA A 102 -5.87 -2.67 9.38
CA ALA A 102 -7.18 -3.13 8.90
C ALA A 102 -7.15 -3.46 7.40
N ALA A 103 -6.48 -2.64 6.58
CA ALA A 103 -6.28 -2.92 5.16
C ALA A 103 -5.48 -4.21 4.91
N CYS A 104 -4.45 -4.48 5.72
CA CYS A 104 -3.68 -5.72 5.61
C CYS A 104 -4.54 -6.96 5.95
N LYS A 105 -5.40 -6.88 6.97
CA LYS A 105 -6.34 -7.96 7.29
C LYS A 105 -7.29 -8.22 6.13
N ALA A 106 -7.93 -7.18 5.59
CA ALA A 106 -8.81 -7.28 4.42
C ALA A 106 -8.09 -7.87 3.19
N ALA A 107 -6.83 -7.51 2.97
CA ALA A 107 -6.01 -8.06 1.89
C ALA A 107 -5.76 -9.57 2.07
N ARG A 108 -5.43 -10.01 3.29
CA ARG A 108 -5.27 -11.43 3.64
C ARG A 108 -6.54 -12.23 3.34
N ASP A 109 -7.69 -11.74 3.79
CA ASP A 109 -8.99 -12.41 3.62
C ASP A 109 -9.35 -12.58 2.13
N LYS A 110 -8.80 -11.71 1.27
CA LYS A 110 -9.00 -11.76 -0.19
C LYS A 110 -7.89 -12.49 -0.97
N GLY A 111 -6.88 -13.05 -0.29
CA GLY A 111 -5.74 -13.69 -0.95
C GLY A 111 -4.84 -12.71 -1.71
N ILE A 112 -4.80 -11.45 -1.27
CA ILE A 112 -3.93 -10.39 -1.81
C ILE A 112 -2.62 -10.43 -1.04
N ARG A 113 -1.49 -10.42 -1.75
CA ARG A 113 -0.16 -10.38 -1.13
C ARG A 113 0.16 -9.01 -0.57
N ILE A 114 0.95 -8.97 0.51
CA ILE A 114 1.23 -7.75 1.25
C ILE A 114 2.72 -7.46 1.29
N CYS A 115 3.11 -6.29 0.78
CA CYS A 115 4.41 -5.69 1.01
C CYS A 115 4.27 -4.58 2.05
N ALA A 116 4.79 -4.78 3.26
CA ALA A 116 4.76 -3.75 4.29
C ALA A 116 6.07 -2.95 4.28
N MET A 117 5.95 -1.63 4.40
CA MET A 117 7.06 -0.68 4.53
C MET A 117 6.96 0.01 5.89
N THR A 118 7.99 -0.15 6.73
CA THR A 118 7.99 0.33 8.13
C THR A 118 9.34 0.91 8.53
N GLY A 119 9.40 1.52 9.71
CA GLY A 119 10.64 1.78 10.42
C GLY A 119 11.14 0.54 11.18
N GLU A 120 12.18 0.74 11.98
CA GLU A 120 12.80 -0.28 12.83
C GLU A 120 11.88 -0.69 13.97
N GLY A 121 11.83 -1.99 14.24
CA GLY A 121 11.13 -2.59 15.37
C GLY A 121 10.00 -3.52 14.97
N GLY A 122 9.50 -4.28 15.94
CA GLY A 122 8.33 -5.15 15.77
C GLY A 122 7.08 -4.30 15.54
N SER A 123 6.25 -4.71 14.58
CA SER A 123 5.03 -3.99 14.24
C SER A 123 3.93 -4.95 13.86
N GLN A 124 2.67 -4.52 14.06
CA GLN A 124 1.52 -5.32 13.63
C GLN A 124 1.52 -5.58 12.12
N LEU A 125 2.08 -4.66 11.31
CA LEU A 125 2.21 -4.88 9.86
C LEU A 125 3.14 -6.05 9.53
N ALA A 126 4.18 -6.28 10.33
CA ALA A 126 5.10 -7.41 10.12
C ALA A 126 4.38 -8.76 10.20
N ASP A 127 3.38 -8.88 11.10
CA ASP A 127 2.62 -10.12 11.30
C ASP A 127 1.71 -10.45 10.10
N HIS A 128 1.39 -9.45 9.28
CA HIS A 128 0.54 -9.60 8.09
C HIS A 128 1.32 -9.63 6.77
N ALA A 129 2.58 -9.21 6.77
CA ALA A 129 3.36 -9.02 5.56
C ALA A 129 3.89 -10.34 4.97
N ASP A 130 3.78 -10.52 3.65
CA ASP A 130 4.54 -11.54 2.91
C ASP A 130 5.98 -11.09 2.68
N VAL A 131 6.17 -9.77 2.54
CA VAL A 131 7.48 -9.12 2.47
C VAL A 131 7.48 -7.87 3.34
N LEU A 132 8.44 -7.76 4.24
CA LEU A 132 8.67 -6.59 5.07
C LEU A 132 9.92 -5.83 4.61
N LEU A 133 9.76 -4.55 4.34
CA LEU A 133 10.83 -3.59 4.09
C LEU A 133 10.92 -2.65 5.29
N ALA A 134 11.88 -2.91 6.18
CA ALA A 134 12.09 -2.11 7.38
C ALA A 134 13.31 -1.20 7.21
N VAL A 135 13.11 0.11 7.34
CA VAL A 135 14.19 1.10 7.38
C VAL A 135 14.83 1.01 8.79
N PRO A 136 16.15 0.93 8.94
CA PRO A 136 16.81 0.84 10.24
C PRO A 136 16.81 2.18 10.98
N SER A 137 15.64 2.73 11.26
CA SER A 137 15.41 3.99 11.98
C SER A 137 14.08 3.95 12.71
N LYS A 138 14.03 4.67 13.85
CA LYS A 138 12.79 4.94 14.61
C LYS A 138 12.29 6.37 14.40
N VAL A 139 13.04 7.18 13.68
CA VAL A 139 12.72 8.59 13.44
C VAL A 139 11.90 8.70 12.15
N THR A 140 10.65 9.13 12.26
CA THR A 140 9.69 9.18 11.13
C THR A 140 10.26 9.89 9.90
N MET A 141 10.91 11.05 10.07
CA MET A 141 11.50 11.81 8.96
C MET A 141 12.73 11.14 8.31
N HIS A 142 13.30 10.11 8.92
CA HIS A 142 14.37 9.31 8.31
C HIS A 142 13.82 8.05 7.60
N ILE A 143 12.58 7.70 7.88
CA ILE A 143 11.91 6.53 7.31
C ILE A 143 11.22 6.93 6.01
N GLN A 144 10.65 8.13 5.99
CA GLN A 144 10.08 8.80 4.82
C GLN A 144 11.17 9.56 4.06
#